data_a435e3b1012b7d0025f938679fa9406a
#
_entry.id   a435e3b1012b7d0025f938679fa9406a
#
_cell.length_a   1.000
_cell.length_b   1.000
_cell.length_c   1.000
_cell.angle_alpha   90.00
_cell.angle_beta   90.00
_cell.angle_gamma   90.00
#
_symmetry.space_group_name_H-M   'P 1'
#
loop_
_entity.id
_entity.type
_entity.pdbx_description
1 polymer ?
#
loop_
_entity_poly.entity_id
_entity_poly.type
_entity_poly.pdbx_seq_one_letter_code
_entity_poly.pdbx_strand_id
1 'polypeptide(L)'
;VSSFETEDEQVEDLKRWWKENGKAVIVGVVLGFSAILGTRMYLNHLETQRYEASIAYEGMNMARQQQPEVMFTRGEQIVEKYPDTPYAAMASLALAKFHVDKGELAAARNRLQWVIEHESQPDIVHVARQNLARVLLAEGQADQALALLTDIEMEAYMPVYQELRGDIYVSKQQPKLARTAYEAALEMLDANDDRQILLMKLDDLGD
;
A
#
# COMPACT_ATOMS: atom_id res chain seq x y z
N VAL A 1 34.42 53.62 -22.77
CA VAL A 1 35.76 53.38 -22.18
C VAL A 1 35.67 52.06 -21.46
N SER A 2 36.07 50.99 -22.16
CA SER A 2 36.18 49.66 -21.54
C SER A 2 37.49 49.65 -20.76
N SER A 3 37.43 49.62 -19.44
CA SER A 3 38.56 49.32 -18.60
C SER A 3 38.86 47.80 -18.80
N PHE A 4 39.90 47.50 -19.55
CA PHE A 4 40.51 46.18 -19.53
C PHE A 4 41.17 46.04 -18.15
N GLU A 5 40.50 45.39 -17.20
CA GLU A 5 41.16 44.89 -16.01
C GLU A 5 42.29 43.99 -16.47
N THR A 6 43.51 44.24 -16.01
CA THR A 6 44.67 43.44 -16.38
C THR A 6 44.49 42.06 -15.76
N GLU A 7 45.00 40.97 -16.42
CA GLU A 7 44.92 39.58 -15.92
C GLU A 7 45.42 39.46 -14.47
N ASP A 8 46.41 40.31 -14.10
CA ASP A 8 46.97 40.38 -12.74
C ASP A 8 45.94 40.92 -11.71
N GLU A 9 45.12 41.93 -12.05
CA GLU A 9 44.12 42.47 -11.16
C GLU A 9 42.96 41.49 -10.92
N GLN A 10 42.55 40.72 -11.93
CA GLN A 10 41.56 39.67 -11.81
C GLN A 10 42.02 38.50 -10.90
N VAL A 11 43.30 38.15 -11.01
CA VAL A 11 43.95 37.13 -10.16
C VAL A 11 44.03 37.57 -8.72
N GLU A 12 44.37 38.86 -8.45
CA GLU A 12 44.41 39.40 -7.09
C GLU A 12 43.02 39.50 -6.43
N ASP A 13 41.99 39.89 -7.18
CA ASP A 13 40.62 39.95 -6.69
C ASP A 13 40.07 38.50 -6.40
N LEU A 14 40.41 37.53 -7.21
CA LEU A 14 40.05 36.12 -6.96
C LEU A 14 40.73 35.61 -5.70
N LYS A 15 42.04 35.90 -5.48
CA LYS A 15 42.78 35.52 -4.27
C LYS A 15 42.18 36.17 -3.02
N ARG A 16 41.73 37.45 -3.10
CA ARG A 16 41.09 38.16 -2.01
C ARG A 16 39.74 37.51 -1.67
N TRP A 17 38.93 37.31 -2.68
CA TRP A 17 37.62 36.64 -2.52
C TRP A 17 37.78 35.25 -1.90
N TRP A 18 38.76 34.45 -2.38
CA TRP A 18 39.00 33.11 -1.84
C TRP A 18 39.48 33.15 -0.37
N LYS A 19 40.28 34.14 -0.01
CA LYS A 19 40.74 34.33 1.38
C LYS A 19 39.59 34.64 2.31
N GLU A 20 38.58 35.40 1.84
CA GLU A 20 37.39 35.76 2.60
C GLU A 20 36.31 34.64 2.61
N ASN A 21 36.08 34.01 1.49
CA ASN A 21 34.96 33.06 1.28
C ASN A 21 35.38 31.58 1.20
N GLY A 22 36.66 31.27 1.04
CA GLY A 22 37.15 29.94 0.76
C GLY A 22 36.75 28.90 1.82
N LYS A 23 36.70 29.27 3.08
CA LYS A 23 36.22 28.39 4.16
C LYS A 23 34.74 28.02 3.97
N ALA A 24 33.90 28.99 3.64
CA ALA A 24 32.46 28.77 3.41
C ALA A 24 32.23 27.90 2.17
N VAL A 25 33.01 28.12 1.10
CA VAL A 25 32.97 27.30 -0.12
C VAL A 25 33.36 25.84 0.18
N ILE A 26 34.47 25.63 0.90
CA ILE A 26 34.91 24.27 1.27
C ILE A 26 33.84 23.58 2.11
N VAL A 27 33.29 24.25 3.12
CA VAL A 27 32.21 23.69 3.96
C VAL A 27 30.99 23.36 3.10
N GLY A 28 30.58 24.25 2.20
CA GLY A 28 29.47 24.01 1.28
C GLY A 28 29.69 22.79 0.36
N VAL A 29 30.89 22.66 -0.20
CA VAL A 29 31.27 21.51 -1.02
C VAL A 29 31.25 20.20 -0.22
N VAL A 30 31.83 20.20 0.99
CA VAL A 30 31.83 19.01 1.87
C VAL A 30 30.42 18.59 2.25
N LEU A 31 29.57 19.57 2.64
CA LEU A 31 28.17 19.28 2.97
C LEU A 31 27.38 18.74 1.74
N GLY A 32 27.56 19.36 0.57
CA GLY A 32 26.92 18.91 -0.67
C GLY A 32 27.34 17.48 -1.05
N PHE A 33 28.64 17.20 -0.96
CA PHE A 33 29.15 15.85 -1.25
C PHE A 33 28.65 14.81 -0.24
N SER A 34 28.63 15.15 1.04
CA SER A 34 28.11 14.30 2.10
C SER A 34 26.63 14.00 1.92
N ALA A 35 25.83 15.00 1.54
CA ALA A 35 24.42 14.82 1.24
C ALA A 35 24.19 13.88 0.04
N ILE A 36 24.95 14.04 -1.05
CA ILE A 36 24.85 13.18 -2.24
C ILE A 36 25.23 11.74 -1.89
N LEU A 37 26.34 11.54 -1.17
CA LEU A 37 26.77 10.19 -0.76
C LEU A 37 25.76 9.54 0.18
N GLY A 38 25.28 10.28 1.18
CA GLY A 38 24.26 9.80 2.12
C GLY A 38 22.97 9.37 1.42
N THR A 39 22.46 10.21 0.51
CA THR A 39 21.28 9.88 -0.30
C THR A 39 21.51 8.63 -1.16
N ARG A 40 22.68 8.53 -1.81
CA ARG A 40 23.00 7.37 -2.64
C ARG A 40 23.09 6.07 -1.84
N MET A 41 23.73 6.12 -0.66
CA MET A 41 23.81 4.96 0.24
C MET A 41 22.40 4.55 0.74
N TYR A 42 21.57 5.51 1.09
CA TYR A 42 20.19 5.28 1.52
C TYR A 42 19.36 4.63 0.39
N LEU A 43 19.41 5.17 -0.82
CA LEU A 43 18.68 4.60 -1.97
C LEU A 43 19.15 3.18 -2.30
N ASN A 44 20.47 2.94 -2.31
CA ASN A 44 21.00 1.59 -2.52
C ASN A 44 20.55 0.61 -1.43
N HIS A 45 20.46 1.06 -0.18
CA HIS A 45 19.94 0.24 0.92
C HIS A 45 18.47 -0.14 0.68
N LEU A 46 17.62 0.82 0.29
CA LEU A 46 16.22 0.55 -0.03
C LEU A 46 16.06 -0.43 -1.21
N GLU A 47 16.86 -0.27 -2.26
CA GLU A 47 16.85 -1.20 -3.40
C GLU A 47 17.27 -2.63 -2.98
N THR A 48 18.29 -2.75 -2.15
CA THR A 48 18.73 -4.06 -1.63
C THR A 48 17.64 -4.70 -0.78
N GLN A 49 17.01 -3.94 0.12
CA GLN A 49 15.89 -4.42 0.94
C GLN A 49 14.72 -4.92 0.07
N ARG A 50 14.35 -4.17 -0.96
CA ARG A 50 13.29 -4.57 -1.90
C ARG A 50 13.65 -5.84 -2.67
N TYR A 51 14.88 -5.95 -3.14
CA TYR A 51 15.35 -7.12 -3.87
C TYR A 51 15.35 -8.37 -2.99
N GLU A 52 15.90 -8.29 -1.76
CA GLU A 52 15.88 -9.41 -0.81
C GLU A 52 14.44 -9.80 -0.42
N ALA A 53 13.58 -8.82 -0.18
CA ALA A 53 12.16 -9.05 0.11
C ALA A 53 11.43 -9.74 -1.05
N SER A 54 11.75 -9.39 -2.31
CA SER A 54 11.13 -10.03 -3.48
C SER A 54 11.49 -11.52 -3.58
N ILE A 55 12.76 -11.87 -3.35
CA ILE A 55 13.22 -13.27 -3.35
C ILE A 55 12.55 -14.04 -2.20
N ALA A 56 12.49 -13.44 -1.00
CA ALA A 56 11.84 -14.07 0.14
C ALA A 56 10.34 -14.31 -0.13
N TYR A 57 9.66 -13.34 -0.75
CA TYR A 57 8.25 -13.44 -1.11
C TYR A 57 7.99 -14.51 -2.19
N GLU A 58 8.85 -14.62 -3.18
CA GLU A 58 8.78 -15.70 -4.17
C GLU A 58 8.90 -17.06 -3.49
N GLY A 59 9.88 -17.23 -2.59
CA GLY A 59 10.02 -18.45 -1.79
C GLY A 59 8.81 -18.74 -0.91
N MET A 60 8.13 -17.72 -0.37
CA MET A 60 6.87 -17.87 0.36
C MET A 60 5.75 -18.36 -0.55
N ASN A 61 5.60 -17.78 -1.74
CA ASN A 61 4.57 -18.18 -2.71
C ASN A 61 4.72 -19.60 -3.21
N MET A 62 5.94 -20.09 -3.42
CA MET A 62 6.20 -21.48 -3.79
C MET A 62 5.68 -22.46 -2.73
N ALA A 63 5.72 -22.09 -1.45
CA ALA A 63 5.22 -22.94 -0.37
C ALA A 63 3.69 -22.87 -0.18
N ARG A 64 3.02 -21.87 -0.76
CA ARG A 64 1.63 -21.50 -0.45
C ARG A 64 0.62 -22.63 -0.60
N GLN A 65 0.74 -23.47 -1.63
CA GLN A 65 -0.25 -24.53 -1.92
C GLN A 65 0.05 -25.84 -1.21
N GLN A 66 1.32 -26.18 -1.05
CA GLN A 66 1.73 -27.52 -0.59
C GLN A 66 2.17 -27.52 0.88
N GLN A 67 2.61 -26.38 1.41
CA GLN A 67 3.19 -26.26 2.74
C GLN A 67 2.71 -24.98 3.43
N PRO A 68 1.42 -24.89 3.83
CA PRO A 68 0.83 -23.67 4.39
C PRO A 68 1.57 -23.14 5.63
N GLU A 69 2.07 -24.02 6.49
CA GLU A 69 2.83 -23.62 7.71
C GLU A 69 4.22 -23.06 7.36
N VAL A 70 4.85 -23.57 6.29
CA VAL A 70 6.12 -23.00 5.78
C VAL A 70 5.85 -21.62 5.16
N MET A 71 4.76 -21.50 4.40
CA MET A 71 4.31 -20.22 3.85
C MET A 71 4.09 -19.19 4.99
N PHE A 72 3.37 -19.61 6.04
CA PHE A 72 3.12 -18.78 7.21
C PHE A 72 4.43 -18.29 7.85
N THR A 73 5.34 -19.22 8.18
CA THR A 73 6.62 -18.88 8.81
C THR A 73 7.45 -17.91 7.97
N ARG A 74 7.51 -18.12 6.64
CA ARG A 74 8.22 -17.24 5.72
C ARG A 74 7.54 -15.87 5.61
N GLY A 75 6.22 -15.82 5.62
CA GLY A 75 5.45 -14.58 5.63
C GLY A 75 5.76 -13.72 6.85
N GLU A 76 5.78 -14.32 8.05
CA GLU A 76 6.18 -13.63 9.29
C GLU A 76 7.59 -13.04 9.17
N GLN A 77 8.55 -13.82 8.67
CA GLN A 77 9.93 -13.35 8.47
C GLN A 77 10.04 -12.18 7.50
N ILE A 78 9.21 -12.14 6.44
CA ILE A 78 9.18 -11.04 5.48
C ILE A 78 8.66 -9.76 6.16
N VAL A 79 7.56 -9.86 6.90
CA VAL A 79 6.96 -8.71 7.60
C VAL A 79 7.91 -8.17 8.66
N GLU A 80 8.61 -9.03 9.39
CA GLU A 80 9.57 -8.63 10.42
C GLU A 80 10.83 -7.98 9.82
N LYS A 81 11.40 -8.59 8.79
CA LYS A 81 12.71 -8.18 8.24
C LYS A 81 12.62 -7.03 7.24
N TYR A 82 11.52 -6.91 6.52
CA TYR A 82 11.35 -5.97 5.41
C TYR A 82 10.06 -5.14 5.50
N PRO A 83 9.73 -4.57 6.69
CA PRO A 83 8.41 -3.95 6.94
C PRO A 83 8.07 -2.81 5.98
N ASP A 84 9.06 -2.08 5.49
CA ASP A 84 8.89 -0.90 4.63
C ASP A 84 8.87 -1.26 3.13
N THR A 85 8.60 -2.53 2.80
CA THR A 85 8.53 -2.98 1.41
C THR A 85 7.11 -3.41 1.03
N PRO A 86 6.69 -3.27 -0.24
CA PRO A 86 5.40 -3.78 -0.70
C PRO A 86 5.25 -5.29 -0.48
N TYR A 87 6.36 -6.03 -0.43
CA TYR A 87 6.36 -7.47 -0.20
C TYR A 87 5.91 -7.84 1.21
N ALA A 88 6.19 -6.99 2.22
CA ALA A 88 5.67 -7.18 3.57
C ALA A 88 4.14 -7.01 3.62
N ALA A 89 3.61 -6.02 2.90
CA ALA A 89 2.16 -5.83 2.77
C ALA A 89 1.50 -7.02 2.06
N MET A 90 2.07 -7.49 0.94
CA MET A 90 1.58 -8.66 0.21
C MET A 90 1.68 -9.94 1.05
N ALA A 91 2.76 -10.12 1.84
CA ALA A 91 2.89 -11.22 2.78
C ALA A 91 1.82 -11.14 3.88
N SER A 92 1.57 -9.95 4.44
CA SER A 92 0.52 -9.74 5.44
C SER A 92 -0.87 -10.05 4.91
N LEU A 93 -1.18 -9.71 3.64
CA LEU A 93 -2.43 -10.13 2.99
C LEU A 93 -2.56 -11.67 2.90
N ALA A 94 -1.46 -12.36 2.56
CA ALA A 94 -1.45 -13.81 2.49
C ALA A 94 -1.60 -14.46 3.89
N LEU A 95 -0.96 -13.87 4.92
CA LEU A 95 -1.10 -14.28 6.31
C LEU A 95 -2.53 -14.05 6.82
N ALA A 96 -3.15 -12.92 6.45
CA ALA A 96 -4.55 -12.66 6.78
C ALA A 96 -5.48 -13.74 6.19
N LYS A 97 -5.28 -14.11 4.93
CA LYS A 97 -6.03 -15.22 4.32
C LYS A 97 -5.80 -16.53 5.06
N PHE A 98 -4.57 -16.86 5.42
CA PHE A 98 -4.25 -18.07 6.20
C PHE A 98 -5.02 -18.11 7.53
N HIS A 99 -5.10 -16.98 8.24
CA HIS A 99 -5.87 -16.87 9.48
C HIS A 99 -7.37 -17.01 9.23
N VAL A 100 -7.91 -16.43 8.15
CA VAL A 100 -9.33 -16.62 7.77
C VAL A 100 -9.62 -18.09 7.51
N ASP A 101 -8.76 -18.79 6.77
CA ASP A 101 -8.93 -20.22 6.42
C ASP A 101 -8.90 -21.11 7.70
N LYS A 102 -8.25 -20.64 8.78
CA LYS A 102 -8.24 -21.29 10.10
C LYS A 102 -9.37 -20.84 11.04
N GLY A 103 -10.20 -19.87 10.63
CA GLY A 103 -11.24 -19.29 11.49
C GLY A 103 -10.73 -18.31 12.55
N GLU A 104 -9.47 -17.90 12.46
CA GLU A 104 -8.78 -16.98 13.37
C GLU A 104 -9.02 -15.51 12.95
N LEU A 105 -10.31 -15.09 12.95
CA LEU A 105 -10.72 -13.79 12.37
C LEU A 105 -10.02 -12.59 13.00
N ALA A 106 -9.81 -12.60 14.33
CA ALA A 106 -9.12 -11.51 15.02
C ALA A 106 -7.65 -11.35 14.56
N ALA A 107 -6.94 -12.46 14.29
CA ALA A 107 -5.59 -12.43 13.77
C ALA A 107 -5.59 -11.89 12.32
N ALA A 108 -6.53 -12.34 11.49
CA ALA A 108 -6.71 -11.84 10.13
C ALA A 108 -6.96 -10.34 10.11
N ARG A 109 -7.86 -9.84 10.98
CA ARG A 109 -8.15 -8.41 11.14
C ARG A 109 -6.89 -7.61 11.46
N ASN A 110 -6.09 -8.05 12.43
CA ASN A 110 -4.86 -7.36 12.82
C ASN A 110 -3.86 -7.26 11.65
N ARG A 111 -3.73 -8.33 10.84
CA ARG A 111 -2.87 -8.31 9.65
C ARG A 111 -3.35 -7.33 8.59
N LEU A 112 -4.65 -7.27 8.35
CA LEU A 112 -5.24 -6.34 7.37
C LEU A 112 -5.16 -4.89 7.83
N GLN A 113 -5.36 -4.62 9.12
CA GLN A 113 -5.15 -3.30 9.71
C GLN A 113 -3.69 -2.85 9.57
N TRP A 114 -2.76 -3.74 9.87
CA TRP A 114 -1.33 -3.44 9.69
C TRP A 114 -1.01 -3.03 8.25
N VAL A 115 -1.57 -3.70 7.24
CA VAL A 115 -1.37 -3.31 5.82
C VAL A 115 -1.90 -1.90 5.55
N ILE A 116 -3.11 -1.58 6.04
CA ILE A 116 -3.72 -0.26 5.83
C ILE A 116 -2.90 0.87 6.46
N GLU A 117 -2.24 0.59 7.59
CA GLU A 117 -1.46 1.58 8.34
C GLU A 117 -0.02 1.78 7.79
N HIS A 118 0.57 0.75 7.18
CA HIS A 118 1.99 0.74 6.79
C HIS A 118 2.22 0.81 5.28
N GLU A 119 1.22 0.50 4.45
CA GLU A 119 1.37 0.49 3.00
C GLU A 119 0.91 1.82 2.38
N SER A 120 1.68 2.31 1.41
CA SER A 120 1.40 3.56 0.70
C SER A 120 0.82 3.36 -0.70
N GLN A 121 0.89 2.15 -1.26
CA GLN A 121 0.34 1.84 -2.58
C GLN A 121 -1.19 1.70 -2.49
N PRO A 122 -1.96 2.58 -3.14
CA PRO A 122 -3.42 2.59 -2.99
C PRO A 122 -4.08 1.24 -3.32
N ASP A 123 -3.61 0.54 -4.35
CA ASP A 123 -4.16 -0.74 -4.78
C ASP A 123 -4.08 -1.80 -3.67
N ILE A 124 -2.94 -1.90 -2.98
CA ILE A 124 -2.74 -2.86 -1.89
C ILE A 124 -3.60 -2.47 -0.68
N VAL A 125 -3.67 -1.17 -0.37
CA VAL A 125 -4.51 -0.65 0.71
C VAL A 125 -5.99 -0.94 0.44
N HIS A 126 -6.46 -0.77 -0.81
CA HIS A 126 -7.84 -1.09 -1.18
C HIS A 126 -8.16 -2.59 -1.03
N VAL A 127 -7.24 -3.47 -1.44
CA VAL A 127 -7.39 -4.93 -1.23
C VAL A 127 -7.46 -5.25 0.27
N ALA A 128 -6.60 -4.65 1.09
CA ALA A 128 -6.63 -4.86 2.54
C ALA A 128 -7.95 -4.37 3.16
N ARG A 129 -8.43 -3.20 2.75
CA ARG A 129 -9.67 -2.59 3.23
C ARG A 129 -10.91 -3.44 2.89
N GLN A 130 -10.98 -3.94 1.65
CA GLN A 130 -12.05 -4.85 1.23
C GLN A 130 -12.07 -6.14 2.05
N ASN A 131 -10.90 -6.75 2.25
CA ASN A 131 -10.79 -7.98 3.03
C ASN A 131 -11.08 -7.73 4.51
N LEU A 132 -10.67 -6.59 5.05
CA LEU A 132 -10.99 -6.19 6.43
C LEU A 132 -12.50 -6.02 6.62
N ALA A 133 -13.19 -5.39 5.65
CA ALA A 133 -14.65 -5.27 5.70
C ALA A 133 -15.35 -6.65 5.72
N ARG A 134 -14.86 -7.61 4.92
CA ARG A 134 -15.37 -8.99 4.93
C ARG A 134 -15.11 -9.71 6.26
N VAL A 135 -13.92 -9.54 6.84
CA VAL A 135 -13.57 -10.12 8.14
C VAL A 135 -14.44 -9.53 9.25
N LEU A 136 -14.62 -8.21 9.28
CA LEU A 136 -15.50 -7.55 10.25
C LEU A 136 -16.95 -8.00 10.10
N LEU A 137 -17.43 -8.20 8.87
CA LEU A 137 -18.76 -8.75 8.63
C LEU A 137 -18.88 -10.17 9.19
N ALA A 138 -17.87 -11.02 9.00
CA ALA A 138 -17.84 -12.37 9.54
C ALA A 138 -17.78 -12.39 11.07
N GLU A 139 -17.17 -11.37 11.70
CA GLU A 139 -17.18 -11.16 13.16
C GLU A 139 -18.53 -10.58 13.68
N GLY A 140 -19.50 -10.28 12.81
CA GLY A 140 -20.76 -9.63 13.16
C GLY A 140 -20.67 -8.13 13.40
N GLN A 141 -19.55 -7.50 13.00
CA GLN A 141 -19.27 -6.08 13.22
C GLN A 141 -19.67 -5.23 11.99
N ALA A 142 -20.92 -5.38 11.55
CA ALA A 142 -21.45 -4.80 10.31
C ALA A 142 -21.29 -3.27 10.22
N ASP A 143 -21.46 -2.54 11.35
CA ASP A 143 -21.32 -1.08 11.36
C ASP A 143 -19.87 -0.63 11.17
N GLN A 144 -18.91 -1.35 11.74
CA GLN A 144 -17.49 -1.07 11.52
C GLN A 144 -17.08 -1.41 10.07
N ALA A 145 -17.62 -2.49 9.51
CA ALA A 145 -17.41 -2.83 8.11
C ALA A 145 -17.93 -1.72 7.17
N LEU A 146 -19.13 -1.17 7.41
CA LEU A 146 -19.67 -0.04 6.63
C LEU A 146 -18.77 1.21 6.73
N ALA A 147 -18.27 1.51 7.92
CA ALA A 147 -17.42 2.69 8.14
C ALA A 147 -16.12 2.64 7.31
N LEU A 148 -15.56 1.45 7.05
CA LEU A 148 -14.40 1.27 6.19
C LEU A 148 -14.64 1.57 4.70
N LEU A 149 -15.91 1.54 4.27
CA LEU A 149 -16.33 1.70 2.88
C LEU A 149 -16.79 3.13 2.56
N THR A 150 -16.52 4.09 3.45
CA THR A 150 -16.72 5.52 3.24
C THR A 150 -15.47 6.19 2.68
N ASP A 151 -15.64 7.38 2.08
CA ASP A 151 -14.55 8.25 1.64
C ASP A 151 -13.55 7.58 0.67
N ILE A 152 -14.09 6.88 -0.32
CA ILE A 152 -13.30 6.23 -1.37
C ILE A 152 -13.12 7.21 -2.52
N GLU A 153 -11.88 7.66 -2.72
CA GLU A 153 -11.53 8.63 -3.75
C GLU A 153 -11.31 7.99 -5.14
N MET A 154 -11.01 6.68 -5.20
CA MET A 154 -10.70 6.01 -6.46
C MET A 154 -11.93 5.33 -7.06
N GLU A 155 -12.41 5.88 -8.15
CA GLU A 155 -13.61 5.44 -8.89
C GLU A 155 -13.54 3.97 -9.33
N ALA A 156 -12.35 3.49 -9.71
CA ALA A 156 -12.13 2.11 -10.15
C ALA A 156 -12.49 1.04 -9.10
N TYR A 157 -12.49 1.36 -7.80
CA TYR A 157 -12.85 0.41 -6.73
C TYR A 157 -14.31 0.52 -6.30
N MET A 158 -15.02 1.54 -6.75
CA MET A 158 -16.41 1.80 -6.32
C MET A 158 -17.35 0.61 -6.54
N PRO A 159 -17.31 -0.12 -7.67
CA PRO A 159 -18.20 -1.28 -7.86
C PRO A 159 -18.07 -2.32 -6.73
N VAL A 160 -16.84 -2.68 -6.36
CA VAL A 160 -16.59 -3.65 -5.30
C VAL A 160 -17.00 -3.13 -3.92
N TYR A 161 -16.83 -1.83 -3.67
CA TYR A 161 -17.27 -1.22 -2.41
C TYR A 161 -18.81 -1.19 -2.32
N GLN A 162 -19.49 -0.91 -3.42
CA GLN A 162 -20.95 -0.96 -3.45
C GLN A 162 -21.47 -2.40 -3.28
N GLU A 163 -20.82 -3.38 -3.89
CA GLU A 163 -21.14 -4.80 -3.66
C GLU A 163 -21.00 -5.16 -2.18
N LEU A 164 -19.89 -4.81 -1.53
CA LEU A 164 -19.67 -5.07 -0.11
C LEU A 164 -20.68 -4.37 0.79
N ARG A 165 -21.08 -3.14 0.47
CA ARG A 165 -22.18 -2.45 1.16
C ARG A 165 -23.47 -3.23 1.05
N GLY A 166 -23.77 -3.77 -0.13
CA GLY A 166 -24.92 -4.65 -0.34
C GLY A 166 -24.86 -5.87 0.57
N ASP A 167 -23.73 -6.58 0.62
CA ASP A 167 -23.52 -7.75 1.48
C ASP A 167 -23.72 -7.40 2.97
N ILE A 168 -23.22 -6.25 3.40
CA ILE A 168 -23.38 -5.77 4.77
C ILE A 168 -24.86 -5.42 5.07
N TYR A 169 -25.57 -4.78 4.15
CA TYR A 169 -26.99 -4.49 4.33
C TYR A 169 -27.86 -5.75 4.38
N VAL A 170 -27.50 -6.79 3.61
CA VAL A 170 -28.15 -8.12 3.73
C VAL A 170 -27.97 -8.66 5.16
N SER A 171 -26.77 -8.66 5.69
CA SER A 171 -26.50 -9.14 7.06
C SER A 171 -27.26 -8.35 8.13
N LYS A 172 -27.53 -7.06 7.86
CA LYS A 172 -28.33 -6.18 8.73
C LYS A 172 -29.85 -6.34 8.51
N GLN A 173 -30.29 -7.26 7.66
CA GLN A 173 -31.72 -7.45 7.29
C GLN A 173 -32.33 -6.18 6.68
N GLN A 174 -31.57 -5.46 5.87
CA GLN A 174 -31.99 -4.22 5.18
C GLN A 174 -32.02 -4.43 3.65
N PRO A 175 -32.93 -5.27 3.12
CA PRO A 175 -32.90 -5.69 1.72
C PRO A 175 -33.04 -4.53 0.72
N LYS A 176 -33.81 -3.48 1.08
CA LYS A 176 -33.96 -2.31 0.21
C LYS A 176 -32.63 -1.55 0.00
N LEU A 177 -31.86 -1.39 1.06
CA LEU A 177 -30.51 -0.75 0.97
C LEU A 177 -29.51 -1.66 0.27
N ALA A 178 -29.60 -2.98 0.49
CA ALA A 178 -28.78 -3.95 -0.23
C ALA A 178 -29.03 -3.89 -1.74
N ARG A 179 -30.30 -3.87 -2.17
CA ARG A 179 -30.70 -3.73 -3.57
C ARG A 179 -30.12 -2.47 -4.20
N THR A 180 -30.31 -1.32 -3.55
CA THR A 180 -29.78 -0.04 -4.05
C THR A 180 -28.23 -0.09 -4.21
N ALA A 181 -27.52 -0.73 -3.26
CA ALA A 181 -26.07 -0.85 -3.33
C ALA A 181 -25.61 -1.78 -4.47
N TYR A 182 -26.27 -2.93 -4.67
CA TYR A 182 -25.94 -3.84 -5.77
C TYR A 182 -26.28 -3.24 -7.15
N GLU A 183 -27.40 -2.52 -7.27
CA GLU A 183 -27.76 -1.80 -8.50
C GLU A 183 -26.72 -0.73 -8.83
N ALA A 184 -26.28 0.05 -7.83
CA ALA A 184 -25.21 1.03 -8.01
C ALA A 184 -23.88 0.37 -8.44
N ALA A 185 -23.54 -0.81 -7.89
CA ALA A 185 -22.38 -1.57 -8.34
C ALA A 185 -22.50 -1.97 -9.82
N LEU A 186 -23.68 -2.46 -10.24
CA LEU A 186 -23.95 -2.88 -11.63
C LEU A 186 -23.88 -1.72 -12.64
N GLU A 187 -24.33 -0.54 -12.24
CA GLU A 187 -24.27 0.66 -13.09
C GLU A 187 -22.83 1.12 -13.35
N MET A 188 -21.92 0.86 -12.41
CA MET A 188 -20.52 1.26 -12.50
C MET A 188 -19.65 0.25 -13.27
N LEU A 189 -20.15 -0.97 -13.50
CA LEU A 189 -19.45 -2.01 -14.24
C LEU A 189 -19.58 -1.83 -15.76
N ASP A 190 -18.48 -2.01 -16.48
CA ASP A 190 -18.49 -2.03 -17.94
C ASP A 190 -19.18 -3.29 -18.51
N ALA A 191 -19.55 -3.23 -19.78
CA ALA A 191 -20.26 -4.33 -20.47
C ALA A 191 -19.47 -5.65 -20.52
N ASN A 192 -18.14 -5.58 -20.38
CA ASN A 192 -17.23 -6.74 -20.40
C ASN A 192 -16.93 -7.31 -19.01
N ASP A 193 -17.39 -6.63 -17.95
CA ASP A 193 -17.16 -7.08 -16.58
C ASP A 193 -18.10 -8.23 -16.20
N ASP A 194 -17.67 -9.05 -15.25
CA ASP A 194 -18.48 -10.15 -14.74
C ASP A 194 -19.59 -9.62 -13.82
N ARG A 195 -20.80 -9.51 -14.37
CA ARG A 195 -22.00 -9.01 -13.69
C ARG A 195 -22.83 -10.13 -13.03
N GLN A 196 -22.46 -11.38 -13.28
CA GLN A 196 -23.30 -12.54 -12.93
C GLN A 196 -23.51 -12.66 -11.41
N ILE A 197 -22.46 -12.45 -10.62
CA ILE A 197 -22.55 -12.53 -9.16
C ILE A 197 -23.49 -11.48 -8.58
N LEU A 198 -23.43 -10.24 -9.06
CA LEU A 198 -24.32 -9.17 -8.61
C LEU A 198 -25.78 -9.43 -8.98
N LEU A 199 -26.03 -9.96 -10.20
CA LEU A 199 -27.38 -10.33 -10.62
C LEU A 199 -27.94 -11.46 -9.75
N MET A 200 -27.16 -12.49 -9.42
CA MET A 200 -27.56 -13.53 -8.47
C MET A 200 -27.87 -12.96 -7.08
N LYS A 201 -27.05 -12.06 -6.57
CA LYS A 201 -27.29 -11.40 -5.27
C LYS A 201 -28.58 -10.57 -5.27
N LEU A 202 -28.93 -9.92 -6.38
CA LEU A 202 -30.17 -9.19 -6.53
C LEU A 202 -31.39 -10.11 -6.58
N ASP A 203 -31.27 -11.23 -7.31
CA ASP A 203 -32.38 -12.25 -7.37
C ASP A 203 -32.62 -12.85 -5.98
N ASP A 204 -31.55 -13.12 -5.19
CA ASP A 204 -31.67 -13.67 -3.83
C ASP A 204 -32.39 -12.73 -2.84
N LEU A 205 -32.43 -11.43 -3.12
CA LEU A 205 -33.19 -10.48 -2.28
C LEU A 205 -34.72 -10.60 -2.45
N GLY A 206 -35.18 -11.27 -3.50
CA GLY A 206 -36.60 -11.34 -3.83
C GLY A 206 -37.16 -9.99 -4.31
N ASP A 207 -38.45 -9.94 -4.59
CA ASP A 207 -39.19 -8.71 -4.98
C ASP A 207 -39.48 -7.80 -3.79
#